data_5de905ae7cae0805f7eed9e16d13bf1c
#
_entry.id   5de905ae7cae0805f7eed9e16d13bf1c
#
_cell.length_a   1.000
_cell.length_b   1.000
_cell.length_c   1.000
_cell.angle_alpha   90.00
_cell.angle_beta   90.00
_cell.angle_gamma   90.00
#
_symmetry.space_group_name_H-M   'P 1'
#
loop_
_entity.id
_entity.type
_entity.pdbx_description
1 polymer ?
#
loop_
_entity_poly.entity_id
_entity_poly.type
_entity_poly.pdbx_seq_one_letter_code
_entity_poly.pdbx_strand_id
1 'polypeptide(L)'
;MTPQEMWNAYKKINPSIGDEIDAWAFGVEADLLADLVLKGEKTATASAYDLYAVDDEPLPLEGTFDIILDSQGRAVCIVEITKVSVESFNQVSAEHAFKEGEGDKSLAYWRQVHEDCFAEWLREAGITFTPDSKVVLEEFRKVYPL
;
A
#
# COMPACT_ATOMS: atom_id res chain seq x y z
N MET A 1 6.07 -14.33 -12.54
CA MET A 1 4.63 -14.59 -12.80
C MET A 1 3.92 -13.34 -13.27
N THR A 2 2.96 -13.51 -14.16
CA THR A 2 2.02 -12.43 -14.43
C THR A 2 1.01 -12.33 -13.27
N PRO A 3 0.34 -11.18 -13.11
CA PRO A 3 -0.72 -11.07 -12.11
C PRO A 3 -1.80 -12.14 -12.26
N GLN A 4 -2.21 -12.45 -13.51
CA GLN A 4 -3.24 -13.47 -13.76
C GLN A 4 -2.77 -14.87 -13.34
N GLU A 5 -1.51 -15.19 -13.63
CA GLU A 5 -0.94 -16.49 -13.24
C GLU A 5 -0.92 -16.66 -11.73
N MET A 6 -0.49 -15.60 -11.01
CA MET A 6 -0.44 -15.64 -9.55
C MET A 6 -1.84 -15.72 -8.94
N TRP A 7 -2.79 -14.95 -9.47
CA TRP A 7 -4.18 -15.00 -9.02
C TRP A 7 -4.77 -16.38 -9.19
N ASN A 8 -4.56 -17.00 -10.34
CA ASN A 8 -5.04 -18.35 -10.61
C ASN A 8 -4.43 -19.38 -9.64
N ALA A 9 -3.14 -19.23 -9.32
CA ALA A 9 -2.47 -20.12 -8.37
C ALA A 9 -3.07 -19.97 -6.97
N TYR A 10 -3.30 -18.73 -6.52
CA TYR A 10 -3.90 -18.50 -5.21
C TYR A 10 -5.36 -18.96 -5.15
N LYS A 11 -6.11 -18.79 -6.22
CA LYS A 11 -7.52 -19.22 -6.29
C LYS A 11 -7.68 -20.72 -6.09
N LYS A 12 -6.68 -21.52 -6.45
CA LYS A 12 -6.68 -22.96 -6.17
C LYS A 12 -6.58 -23.25 -4.67
N ILE A 13 -5.93 -22.37 -3.92
CA ILE A 13 -5.77 -22.50 -2.47
C ILE A 13 -7.01 -21.93 -1.76
N ASN A 14 -7.54 -20.81 -2.27
CA ASN A 14 -8.71 -20.13 -1.71
C ASN A 14 -9.77 -19.92 -2.80
N PRO A 15 -10.60 -20.94 -3.07
CA PRO A 15 -11.60 -20.85 -4.16
C PRO A 15 -12.70 -19.82 -3.94
N SER A 16 -12.82 -19.26 -2.74
CA SER A 16 -13.86 -18.28 -2.42
C SER A 16 -13.55 -16.87 -2.93
N ILE A 17 -12.32 -16.60 -3.40
CA ILE A 17 -11.99 -15.29 -3.97
C ILE A 17 -12.64 -15.12 -5.34
N GLY A 18 -12.96 -13.86 -5.67
CA GLY A 18 -13.56 -13.54 -6.97
C GLY A 18 -12.60 -13.58 -8.13
N ASP A 19 -13.06 -13.15 -9.29
CA ASP A 19 -12.26 -13.11 -10.52
C ASP A 19 -11.64 -11.72 -10.77
N GLU A 20 -12.07 -10.71 -10.04
CA GLU A 20 -11.54 -9.36 -10.17
C GLU A 20 -10.15 -9.26 -9.56
N ILE A 21 -9.22 -8.68 -10.32
CA ILE A 21 -7.81 -8.56 -9.92
C ILE A 21 -7.46 -7.10 -9.73
N ASP A 22 -7.00 -6.75 -8.51
CA ASP A 22 -6.37 -5.47 -8.22
C ASP A 22 -4.88 -5.69 -8.10
N ALA A 23 -4.10 -5.12 -9.02
CA ALA A 23 -2.66 -5.27 -9.05
C ALA A 23 -2.00 -3.90 -9.19
N TRP A 24 -0.99 -3.64 -8.36
CA TRP A 24 -0.32 -2.34 -8.36
C TRP A 24 1.10 -2.45 -7.81
N ALA A 25 1.93 -1.47 -8.17
CA ALA A 25 3.29 -1.32 -7.68
C ALA A 25 3.38 -0.09 -6.80
N PHE A 26 4.26 -0.14 -5.79
CA PHE A 26 4.52 1.04 -4.96
C PHE A 26 5.07 2.19 -5.84
N GLY A 27 4.69 3.43 -5.52
CA GLY A 27 5.03 4.62 -6.31
C GLY A 27 6.50 5.02 -6.23
N VAL A 28 7.23 4.54 -5.22
CA VAL A 28 8.68 4.77 -5.04
C VAL A 28 9.32 3.43 -4.67
N GLU A 29 10.57 3.21 -5.11
CA GLU A 29 11.34 2.01 -4.78
C GLU A 29 10.51 0.72 -4.85
N ALA A 30 9.81 0.54 -5.96
CA ALA A 30 8.82 -0.54 -6.11
C ALA A 30 9.41 -1.93 -5.82
N ASP A 31 10.63 -2.21 -6.29
CA ASP A 31 11.28 -3.51 -6.08
C ASP A 31 11.63 -3.74 -4.61
N LEU A 32 12.18 -2.72 -3.95
CA LEU A 32 12.54 -2.81 -2.53
C LEU A 32 11.31 -3.01 -1.66
N LEU A 33 10.26 -2.22 -1.89
CA LEU A 33 9.05 -2.29 -1.07
C LEU A 33 8.29 -3.59 -1.30
N ALA A 34 8.22 -4.07 -2.54
CA ALA A 34 7.63 -5.38 -2.82
C ALA A 34 8.38 -6.51 -2.09
N ASP A 35 9.71 -6.44 -2.05
CA ASP A 35 10.53 -7.42 -1.33
C ASP A 35 10.27 -7.39 0.19
N LEU A 36 10.12 -6.19 0.76
CA LEU A 36 9.79 -6.06 2.18
C LEU A 36 8.42 -6.68 2.51
N VAL A 37 7.43 -6.52 1.62
CA VAL A 37 6.13 -7.18 1.79
C VAL A 37 6.28 -8.70 1.70
N LEU A 38 7.02 -9.18 0.71
CA LEU A 38 7.25 -10.62 0.51
C LEU A 38 7.88 -11.26 1.74
N LYS A 39 8.84 -10.57 2.37
CA LYS A 39 9.54 -11.04 3.58
C LYS A 39 8.73 -10.88 4.86
N GLY A 40 7.61 -10.19 4.82
CA GLY A 40 6.78 -9.93 6.00
C GLY A 40 7.27 -8.80 6.88
N GLU A 41 8.24 -8.00 6.42
CA GLU A 41 8.73 -6.83 7.16
C GLU A 41 7.85 -5.60 6.97
N LYS A 42 7.20 -5.49 5.80
CA LYS A 42 6.24 -4.42 5.54
C LYS A 42 4.83 -5.02 5.58
N THR A 43 4.04 -4.56 6.56
CA THR A 43 2.66 -5.05 6.78
C THR A 43 1.65 -3.91 6.81
N ALA A 44 2.05 -2.71 6.38
CA ALA A 44 1.19 -1.55 6.31
C ALA A 44 1.67 -0.61 5.21
N THR A 45 0.77 0.25 4.74
CA THR A 45 1.09 1.29 3.77
C THR A 45 0.20 2.51 4.00
N ALA A 46 0.55 3.62 3.36
CA ALA A 46 -0.19 4.88 3.45
C ALA A 46 -0.35 5.50 2.06
N SER A 47 -1.45 6.19 1.85
CA SER A 47 -1.71 6.93 0.62
C SER A 47 -2.39 8.25 0.94
N ALA A 48 -2.29 9.23 0.03
CA ALA A 48 -2.90 10.54 0.21
C ALA A 48 -4.40 10.47 -0.06
N TYR A 49 -5.19 10.78 0.95
CA TYR A 49 -6.65 10.68 0.87
C TYR A 49 -7.25 11.47 -0.30
N ASP A 50 -6.79 12.71 -0.49
CA ASP A 50 -7.39 13.59 -1.51
C ASP A 50 -7.15 13.10 -2.95
N LEU A 51 -6.13 12.27 -3.18
CA LEU A 51 -5.86 11.74 -4.51
C LEU A 51 -6.88 10.71 -4.97
N TYR A 52 -7.60 10.07 -4.05
CA TYR A 52 -8.65 9.12 -4.44
C TYR A 52 -9.77 9.81 -5.22
N ALA A 53 -10.19 11.00 -4.78
CA ALA A 53 -11.19 11.78 -5.50
C ALA A 53 -10.66 12.30 -6.85
N VAL A 54 -9.40 12.73 -6.89
CA VAL A 54 -8.75 13.22 -8.12
C VAL A 54 -8.70 12.11 -9.18
N ASP A 55 -8.36 10.89 -8.77
CA ASP A 55 -8.21 9.75 -9.66
C ASP A 55 -9.53 8.99 -9.87
N ASP A 56 -10.62 9.44 -9.27
CA ASP A 56 -11.93 8.79 -9.31
C ASP A 56 -11.84 7.31 -8.89
N GLU A 57 -11.08 7.06 -7.81
CA GLU A 57 -10.89 5.72 -7.25
C GLU A 57 -11.59 5.57 -5.91
N PRO A 58 -12.19 4.41 -5.61
CA PRO A 58 -12.75 4.15 -4.29
C PRO A 58 -11.63 3.94 -3.27
N LEU A 59 -11.94 4.21 -2.00
CA LEU A 59 -11.02 3.87 -0.91
C LEU A 59 -10.85 2.34 -0.83
N PRO A 60 -9.68 1.86 -0.37
CA PRO A 60 -9.49 0.43 -0.15
C PRO A 60 -10.48 -0.11 0.88
N LEU A 61 -10.83 -1.39 0.76
CA LEU A 61 -11.80 -2.07 1.62
C LEU A 61 -11.15 -3.24 2.34
N GLU A 62 -11.48 -3.39 3.63
CA GLU A 62 -11.07 -4.56 4.41
C GLU A 62 -11.65 -5.84 3.79
N GLY A 63 -10.88 -6.91 3.85
CA GLY A 63 -11.27 -8.21 3.30
C GLY A 63 -11.03 -8.39 1.82
N THR A 64 -10.46 -7.39 1.14
CA THR A 64 -10.09 -7.49 -0.27
C THR A 64 -8.63 -7.92 -0.43
N PHE A 65 -8.28 -8.33 -1.65
CA PHE A 65 -6.94 -8.87 -1.96
C PHE A 65 -6.29 -8.04 -3.05
N ASP A 66 -5.00 -7.72 -2.85
CA ASP A 66 -4.21 -6.97 -3.82
C ASP A 66 -2.99 -7.79 -4.23
N ILE A 67 -2.63 -7.70 -5.51
CA ILE A 67 -1.37 -8.26 -6.01
C ILE A 67 -0.34 -7.15 -6.03
N ILE A 68 0.77 -7.35 -5.33
CA ILE A 68 1.89 -6.41 -5.31
C ILE A 68 2.81 -6.72 -6.48
N LEU A 69 3.10 -5.71 -7.29
CA LEU A 69 3.95 -5.82 -8.46
C LEU A 69 5.32 -5.23 -8.19
N ASP A 70 6.33 -5.72 -8.94
CA ASP A 70 7.64 -5.06 -8.99
C ASP A 70 7.64 -3.93 -10.04
N SER A 71 8.79 -3.30 -10.25
CA SER A 71 8.93 -2.19 -11.19
C SER A 71 8.74 -2.58 -12.66
N GLN A 72 8.75 -3.88 -12.96
CA GLN A 72 8.55 -4.42 -14.32
C GLN A 72 7.14 -4.98 -14.50
N GLY A 73 6.24 -4.77 -13.54
CA GLY A 73 4.87 -5.26 -13.61
C GLY A 73 4.71 -6.75 -13.32
N ARG A 74 5.74 -7.41 -12.78
CA ARG A 74 5.65 -8.83 -12.42
C ARG A 74 5.03 -8.97 -11.04
N ALA A 75 4.21 -9.98 -10.85
CA ALA A 75 3.59 -10.27 -9.56
C ALA A 75 4.62 -10.82 -8.58
N VAL A 76 4.69 -10.19 -7.40
CA VAL A 76 5.60 -10.57 -6.32
C VAL A 76 4.88 -11.36 -5.23
N CYS A 77 3.73 -10.88 -4.79
CA CYS A 77 2.93 -11.53 -3.75
C CYS A 77 1.49 -11.03 -3.77
N ILE A 78 0.62 -11.72 -3.01
CA ILE A 78 -0.76 -11.29 -2.78
C ILE A 78 -0.91 -10.99 -1.30
N VAL A 79 -1.57 -9.87 -0.99
CA VAL A 79 -1.89 -9.47 0.37
C VAL A 79 -3.40 -9.37 0.54
N GLU A 80 -3.87 -9.65 1.76
CA GLU A 80 -5.25 -9.37 2.16
C GLU A 80 -5.26 -8.12 3.02
N ILE A 81 -6.13 -7.17 2.69
CA ILE A 81 -6.30 -5.93 3.45
C ILE A 81 -7.07 -6.26 4.74
N THR A 82 -6.44 -6.05 5.89
CA THR A 82 -7.02 -6.42 7.19
C THR A 82 -7.58 -5.23 7.96
N LYS A 83 -7.10 -4.01 7.68
CA LYS A 83 -7.57 -2.80 8.34
C LYS A 83 -7.38 -1.59 7.44
N VAL A 84 -8.39 -0.71 7.41
CA VAL A 84 -8.33 0.58 6.70
C VAL A 84 -8.79 1.66 7.67
N SER A 85 -8.02 2.73 7.76
CA SER A 85 -8.39 3.91 8.55
C SER A 85 -7.95 5.19 7.84
N VAL A 86 -8.55 6.31 8.21
CA VAL A 86 -8.20 7.64 7.70
C VAL A 86 -7.81 8.50 8.90
N GLU A 87 -6.62 9.10 8.81
CA GLU A 87 -6.07 9.94 9.87
C GLU A 87 -5.49 11.22 9.27
N SER A 88 -5.32 12.26 10.07
CA SER A 88 -4.49 13.40 9.68
C SER A 88 -3.03 12.95 9.65
N PHE A 89 -2.24 13.48 8.72
CA PHE A 89 -0.83 13.13 8.59
C PHE A 89 -0.07 13.23 9.92
N ASN A 90 -0.32 14.30 10.68
CA ASN A 90 0.36 14.53 11.97
C ASN A 90 -0.14 13.62 13.10
N GLN A 91 -1.17 12.81 12.88
CA GLN A 91 -1.69 11.87 13.87
C GLN A 91 -1.27 10.42 13.61
N VAL A 92 -0.51 10.18 12.55
CA VAL A 92 -0.02 8.83 12.26
C VAL A 92 0.92 8.37 13.38
N SER A 93 0.71 7.14 13.87
CA SER A 93 1.42 6.62 15.04
C SER A 93 2.79 6.05 14.69
N ALA A 94 3.66 5.97 15.72
CA ALA A 94 4.95 5.28 15.58
C ALA A 94 4.75 3.78 15.32
N GLU A 95 3.68 3.19 15.83
CA GLU A 95 3.34 1.79 15.57
C GLU A 95 3.05 1.56 14.08
N HIS A 96 2.28 2.45 13.45
CA HIS A 96 2.01 2.36 12.01
C HIS A 96 3.31 2.47 11.20
N ALA A 97 4.16 3.45 11.54
CA ALA A 97 5.45 3.64 10.87
C ALA A 97 6.33 2.38 10.96
N PHE A 98 6.35 1.74 12.11
CA PHE A 98 7.07 0.49 12.30
C PHE A 98 6.52 -0.62 11.39
N LYS A 99 5.21 -0.73 11.27
CA LYS A 99 4.56 -1.74 10.41
C LYS A 99 4.81 -1.50 8.92
N GLU A 100 5.07 -0.26 8.51
CA GLU A 100 5.46 0.00 7.12
C GLU A 100 6.86 -0.54 6.82
N GLY A 101 7.71 -0.71 7.83
CA GLY A 101 8.93 -1.48 7.73
C GLY A 101 10.07 -0.84 6.94
N GLU A 102 9.96 0.44 6.60
CA GLU A 102 10.92 1.11 5.71
C GLU A 102 11.97 1.88 6.50
N GLY A 103 13.18 1.96 5.94
CA GLY A 103 14.28 2.67 6.55
C GLY A 103 14.63 2.11 7.92
N ASP A 104 14.75 2.98 8.92
CA ASP A 104 14.99 2.59 10.32
C ASP A 104 13.71 2.25 11.08
N LYS A 105 12.57 2.26 10.39
CA LYS A 105 11.23 1.96 10.91
C LYS A 105 10.72 2.99 11.93
N SER A 106 11.37 4.16 12.02
CA SER A 106 10.98 5.21 12.95
C SER A 106 9.88 6.09 12.37
N LEU A 107 9.11 6.74 13.26
CA LEU A 107 8.11 7.72 12.86
C LEU A 107 8.77 8.95 12.21
N ALA A 108 9.94 9.35 12.66
CA ALA A 108 10.67 10.48 12.07
C ALA A 108 11.04 10.22 10.61
N TYR A 109 11.55 9.03 10.30
CA TYR A 109 11.83 8.61 8.93
C TYR A 109 10.54 8.57 8.10
N TRP A 110 9.50 7.95 8.64
CA TRP A 110 8.20 7.83 7.97
C TRP A 110 7.65 9.20 7.59
N ARG A 111 7.66 10.13 8.53
CA ARG A 111 7.14 11.49 8.28
C ARG A 111 7.94 12.23 7.22
N GLN A 112 9.25 12.14 7.25
CA GLN A 112 10.09 12.84 6.27
C GLN A 112 9.84 12.31 4.86
N VAL A 113 9.84 11.01 4.68
CA VAL A 113 9.66 10.37 3.38
C VAL A 113 8.27 10.63 2.83
N HIS A 114 7.23 10.47 3.67
CA HIS A 114 5.85 10.62 3.22
C HIS A 114 5.48 12.09 3.02
N GLU A 115 6.02 13.01 3.81
CA GLU A 115 5.84 14.44 3.57
C GLU A 115 6.35 14.81 2.18
N ASP A 116 7.57 14.38 1.84
CA ASP A 116 8.18 14.67 0.54
C ASP A 116 7.34 14.11 -0.60
N CYS A 117 6.93 12.84 -0.51
CA CYS A 117 6.13 12.19 -1.55
C CYS A 117 4.73 12.80 -1.67
N PHE A 118 4.03 12.97 -0.56
CA PHE A 118 2.64 13.46 -0.58
C PHE A 118 2.58 14.92 -1.01
N ALA A 119 3.51 15.75 -0.55
CA ALA A 119 3.58 17.15 -0.97
C ALA A 119 3.76 17.27 -2.47
N GLU A 120 4.63 16.46 -3.07
CA GLU A 120 4.87 16.44 -4.50
C GLU A 120 3.64 15.97 -5.28
N TRP A 121 3.07 14.83 -4.89
CA TRP A 121 1.93 14.26 -5.61
C TRP A 121 0.67 15.11 -5.49
N LEU A 122 0.41 15.69 -4.32
CA LEU A 122 -0.72 16.60 -4.13
C LEU A 122 -0.51 17.89 -4.91
N ARG A 123 0.71 18.44 -4.94
CA ARG A 123 1.04 19.63 -5.71
C ARG A 123 0.75 19.42 -7.20
N GLU A 124 1.10 18.27 -7.76
CA GLU A 124 0.80 17.92 -9.15
C GLU A 124 -0.70 17.91 -9.42
N ALA A 125 -1.51 17.62 -8.43
CA ALA A 125 -2.97 17.63 -8.52
C ALA A 125 -3.58 18.99 -8.16
N GLY A 126 -2.76 20.03 -7.91
CA GLY A 126 -3.22 21.36 -7.54
C GLY A 126 -3.66 21.47 -6.07
N ILE A 127 -3.23 20.55 -5.21
CA ILE A 127 -3.60 20.50 -3.79
C ILE A 127 -2.37 20.81 -2.94
N THR A 128 -2.54 21.64 -1.92
CA THR A 128 -1.46 21.96 -0.99
C THR A 128 -1.43 20.95 0.15
N PHE A 129 -0.28 20.30 0.36
CA PHE A 129 -0.06 19.45 1.51
C PHE A 129 0.11 20.29 2.77
N THR A 130 -0.53 19.86 3.86
CA THR A 130 -0.35 20.42 5.20
C THR A 130 -0.22 19.28 6.21
N PRO A 131 0.27 19.53 7.44
CA PRO A 131 0.26 18.50 8.49
C PRO A 131 -1.13 17.94 8.82
N ASP A 132 -2.19 18.66 8.49
CA ASP A 132 -3.57 18.22 8.69
C ASP A 132 -4.14 17.44 7.49
N SER A 133 -3.40 17.35 6.40
CA SER A 133 -3.82 16.57 5.22
C SER A 133 -4.10 15.13 5.63
N LYS A 134 -5.21 14.58 5.13
CA LYS A 134 -5.62 13.22 5.49
C LYS A 134 -4.82 12.19 4.71
N VAL A 135 -4.55 11.09 5.37
CA VAL A 135 -3.91 9.91 4.77
C VAL A 135 -4.79 8.68 5.01
N VAL A 136 -4.77 7.78 4.05
CA VAL A 136 -5.42 6.48 4.16
C VAL A 136 -4.36 5.49 4.62
N LEU A 137 -4.62 4.84 5.75
CA LEU A 137 -3.71 3.86 6.35
C LEU A 137 -4.29 2.47 6.14
N GLU A 138 -3.48 1.57 5.60
CA GLU A 138 -3.86 0.19 5.37
C GLU A 138 -2.91 -0.72 6.12
N GLU A 139 -3.48 -1.74 6.79
CA GLU A 139 -2.72 -2.89 7.27
C GLU A 139 -3.12 -4.09 6.43
N PHE A 140 -2.16 -4.95 6.16
CA PHE A 140 -2.38 -6.12 5.34
C PHE A 140 -1.51 -7.29 5.78
N ARG A 141 -1.82 -8.47 5.30
CA ARG A 141 -1.00 -9.67 5.51
C ARG A 141 -0.75 -10.37 4.19
N LYS A 142 0.43 -10.91 4.03
CA LYS A 142 0.75 -11.72 2.85
C LYS A 142 0.00 -13.05 2.95
N VAL A 143 -0.71 -13.42 1.89
CA VAL A 143 -1.43 -14.69 1.79
C VAL A 143 -0.86 -15.62 0.72
N TYR A 144 -0.08 -15.10 -0.22
CA TYR A 144 0.57 -15.89 -1.25
C TYR A 144 1.86 -15.19 -1.70
N PRO A 145 2.99 -15.89 -1.94
CA PRO A 145 3.19 -17.32 -1.65
C PRO A 145 3.14 -17.61 -0.15
N LEU A 146 2.91 -18.85 0.16
CA LEU A 146 2.84 -19.31 1.56
C LEU A 146 4.20 -19.31 2.23
#